data_3f196f476149d14eeab3d2d869f69086
#
_entry.id   3f196f476149d14eeab3d2d869f69086
#
_cell.length_a   1.000
_cell.length_b   1.000
_cell.length_c   1.000
_cell.angle_alpha   90.00
_cell.angle_beta   90.00
_cell.angle_gamma   90.00
#
_symmetry.space_group_name_H-M   'P 1'
#
loop_
_entity.id
_entity.type
_entity.pdbx_description
1 polymer ?
#
loop_
_entity_poly.entity_id
_entity_poly.type
_entity_poly.pdbx_seq_one_letter_code
_entity_poly.pdbx_strand_id
1 'polypeptide(L)'
;MAEFLIAILFVLLAWFSHRYAWWRPTVPYRYPRILMYHMVAPRKPGAQFNGMRVAPQAFTAQVQWLKSNGWTFVSMSDLVSNWGKHADKTVAITFDDGFEDNFTAALPILADAEANATLYLVDQRQNNDWSRKKKRHHGSGELLRESKLSDAQVTSMLDSGRIELASHTLSHANLAQSTTDEKATEIVESKATLESNFDHPISSFAYPFGIYDEYDVSLVRQAGYSNAVTTDPGIDQIGQPDFFKLKRIKVSGKEGLWAFRLR
;
A
#
# COMPACT_ATOMS: atom_id res chain seq x y z
N MET A 1 23.93 -28.59 30.42
CA MET A 1 24.23 -28.05 29.08
C MET A 1 23.18 -28.49 28.04
N ALA A 2 22.83 -29.77 27.95
CA ALA A 2 21.80 -30.28 27.02
C ALA A 2 20.42 -29.66 27.28
N GLU A 3 19.96 -29.58 28.52
CA GLU A 3 18.65 -28.97 28.88
C GLU A 3 18.56 -27.50 28.49
N PHE A 4 19.65 -26.74 28.64
CA PHE A 4 19.71 -25.33 28.26
C PHE A 4 19.62 -25.16 26.71
N LEU A 5 20.29 -26.04 25.95
CA LEU A 5 20.17 -26.04 24.48
C LEU A 5 18.77 -26.42 24.00
N ILE A 6 18.13 -27.38 24.68
CA ILE A 6 16.75 -27.77 24.40
C ILE A 6 15.78 -26.61 24.66
N ALA A 7 15.95 -25.91 25.79
CA ALA A 7 15.11 -24.73 26.10
C ALA A 7 15.28 -23.63 25.04
N ILE A 8 16.49 -23.32 24.60
CA ILE A 8 16.74 -22.35 23.51
C ILE A 8 16.05 -22.80 22.22
N LEU A 9 16.17 -24.07 21.86
CA LEU A 9 15.52 -24.60 20.65
C LEU A 9 13.98 -24.44 20.72
N PHE A 10 13.36 -24.72 21.87
CA PHE A 10 11.92 -24.53 22.06
C PHE A 10 11.51 -23.05 21.93
N VAL A 11 12.29 -22.13 22.49
CA VAL A 11 12.03 -20.68 22.37
C VAL A 11 12.15 -20.25 20.91
N LEU A 12 13.15 -20.71 20.17
CA LEU A 12 13.34 -20.39 18.77
C LEU A 12 12.20 -20.97 17.90
N LEU A 13 11.79 -22.20 18.16
CA LEU A 13 10.65 -22.83 17.45
C LEU A 13 9.32 -22.12 17.75
N ALA A 14 9.09 -21.77 19.01
CA ALA A 14 7.91 -21.00 19.40
C ALA A 14 7.89 -19.62 18.75
N TRP A 15 9.02 -18.93 18.76
CA TRP A 15 9.18 -17.64 18.07
C TRP A 15 8.96 -17.77 16.56
N PHE A 16 9.57 -18.77 15.92
CA PHE A 16 9.38 -19.05 14.50
C PHE A 16 7.91 -19.35 14.17
N SER A 17 7.30 -20.24 14.97
CA SER A 17 5.89 -20.63 14.81
C SER A 17 4.95 -19.43 14.95
N HIS A 18 5.17 -18.60 15.96
CA HIS A 18 4.40 -17.37 16.16
C HIS A 18 4.64 -16.36 15.02
N ARG A 19 5.89 -16.21 14.57
CA ARG A 19 6.30 -15.22 13.57
C ARG A 19 5.77 -15.54 12.17
N TYR A 20 5.78 -16.81 11.79
CA TYR A 20 5.43 -17.23 10.44
C TYR A 20 4.09 -17.95 10.35
N ALA A 21 3.51 -18.33 11.48
CA ALA A 21 2.20 -18.97 11.58
C ALA A 21 1.99 -20.11 10.54
N TRP A 22 3.06 -20.87 10.25
CA TRP A 22 3.11 -21.93 9.22
C TRP A 22 2.05 -23.02 9.39
N TRP A 23 1.48 -23.13 10.57
CA TRP A 23 0.40 -24.06 10.94
C TRP A 23 -0.99 -23.52 10.61
N ARG A 24 -1.12 -22.25 10.20
CA ARG A 24 -2.41 -21.70 9.78
C ARG A 24 -2.78 -22.22 8.40
N PRO A 25 -4.07 -22.46 8.14
CA PRO A 25 -4.54 -22.83 6.81
C PRO A 25 -4.10 -21.75 5.78
N THR A 26 -3.64 -22.20 4.64
CA THR A 26 -3.32 -21.29 3.52
C THR A 26 -4.60 -20.68 2.98
N VAL A 27 -4.57 -19.39 2.69
CA VAL A 27 -5.67 -18.72 2.00
C VAL A 27 -5.65 -19.12 0.52
N PRO A 28 -6.76 -19.64 -0.03
CA PRO A 28 -6.82 -20.06 -1.43
C PRO A 28 -6.34 -18.98 -2.41
N TYR A 29 -5.64 -19.35 -3.46
CA TYR A 29 -5.12 -18.44 -4.47
C TYR A 29 -6.20 -17.77 -5.33
N ARG A 30 -7.42 -18.28 -5.33
CA ARG A 30 -8.57 -17.62 -5.95
C ARG A 30 -8.94 -16.28 -5.29
N TYR A 31 -8.55 -16.05 -4.03
CA TYR A 31 -8.75 -14.76 -3.37
C TYR A 31 -7.60 -13.83 -3.75
N PRO A 32 -7.88 -12.68 -4.36
CA PRO A 32 -6.83 -11.78 -4.80
C PRO A 32 -6.03 -11.21 -3.63
N ARG A 33 -4.78 -10.83 -3.88
CA ARG A 33 -3.91 -10.18 -2.90
C ARG A 33 -3.78 -8.71 -3.23
N ILE A 34 -3.91 -7.86 -2.22
CA ILE A 34 -3.62 -6.43 -2.35
C ILE A 34 -2.40 -6.14 -1.48
N LEU A 35 -1.28 -5.81 -2.12
CA LEU A 35 -0.01 -5.55 -1.44
C LEU A 35 0.17 -4.06 -1.21
N MET A 36 0.46 -3.67 0.04
CA MET A 36 0.67 -2.28 0.43
C MET A 36 2.16 -1.99 0.61
N TYR A 37 2.70 -1.14 -0.25
CA TYR A 37 4.03 -0.56 -0.19
C TYR A 37 3.94 0.95 0.07
N HIS A 38 5.09 1.58 0.38
CA HIS A 38 5.24 3.03 0.44
C HIS A 38 6.51 3.43 -0.34
N MET A 39 7.69 3.18 0.22
CA MET A 39 8.97 3.52 -0.40
C MET A 39 9.69 2.30 -0.96
N VAL A 40 10.25 2.44 -2.16
CA VAL A 40 11.20 1.47 -2.74
C VAL A 40 12.61 2.05 -2.64
N ALA A 41 13.13 2.09 -1.43
CA ALA A 41 14.36 2.76 -1.06
C ALA A 41 15.22 1.95 -0.08
N PRO A 42 16.53 2.18 -0.03
CA PRO A 42 17.39 1.57 0.97
C PRO A 42 16.98 1.95 2.40
N ARG A 43 17.21 1.05 3.35
CA ARG A 43 17.07 1.38 4.77
C ARG A 43 18.09 2.44 5.17
N LYS A 44 17.69 3.37 6.03
CA LYS A 44 18.55 4.43 6.57
C LYS A 44 18.91 4.09 8.03
N PRO A 45 20.18 4.06 8.43
CA PRO A 45 20.57 3.87 9.83
C PRO A 45 19.88 4.90 10.75
N GLY A 46 19.33 4.45 11.88
CA GLY A 46 18.66 5.31 12.84
C GLY A 46 17.27 5.83 12.43
N ALA A 47 16.80 5.59 11.21
CA ALA A 47 15.50 6.04 10.77
C ALA A 47 14.35 5.29 11.46
N GLN A 48 13.32 6.03 11.86
CA GLN A 48 12.12 5.48 12.53
C GLN A 48 11.22 4.71 11.55
N PHE A 49 11.13 5.19 10.29
CA PHE A 49 10.21 4.66 9.28
C PHE A 49 10.85 3.63 8.34
N ASN A 50 11.92 2.95 8.78
CA ASN A 50 12.55 1.87 8.00
C ASN A 50 11.61 0.71 7.65
N GLY A 51 10.48 0.56 8.35
CA GLY A 51 9.44 -0.40 7.99
C GLY A 51 8.70 -0.07 6.69
N MET A 52 8.71 1.20 6.27
CA MET A 52 8.11 1.67 5.01
C MET A 52 9.07 1.56 3.82
N ARG A 53 10.38 1.34 4.06
CA ARG A 53 11.42 1.27 3.02
C ARG A 53 11.71 -0.17 2.63
N VAL A 54 11.23 -0.60 1.48
CA VAL A 54 11.62 -1.87 0.85
C VAL A 54 12.80 -1.58 -0.08
N ALA A 55 13.94 -2.22 0.15
CA ALA A 55 15.11 -2.00 -0.70
C ALA A 55 14.80 -2.38 -2.17
N PRO A 56 15.30 -1.64 -3.18
CA PRO A 56 15.02 -1.93 -4.59
C PRO A 56 15.30 -3.38 -4.97
N GLN A 57 16.40 -3.97 -4.49
CA GLN A 57 16.74 -5.37 -4.75
C GLN A 57 15.72 -6.34 -4.14
N ALA A 58 15.16 -6.01 -2.96
CA ALA A 58 14.11 -6.81 -2.34
C ALA A 58 12.79 -6.69 -3.11
N PHE A 59 12.44 -5.50 -3.55
CA PHE A 59 11.26 -5.27 -4.39
C PHE A 59 11.37 -6.01 -5.72
N THR A 60 12.52 -5.92 -6.41
CA THR A 60 12.80 -6.70 -7.62
C THR A 60 12.60 -8.20 -7.38
N ALA A 61 13.20 -8.74 -6.31
CA ALA A 61 13.06 -10.15 -5.99
C ALA A 61 11.60 -10.57 -5.69
N GLN A 62 10.82 -9.71 -5.05
CA GLN A 62 9.41 -9.94 -4.76
C GLN A 62 8.55 -9.95 -6.05
N VAL A 63 8.72 -8.95 -6.91
CA VAL A 63 7.99 -8.84 -8.18
C VAL A 63 8.35 -9.98 -9.13
N GLN A 64 9.65 -10.29 -9.26
CA GLN A 64 10.12 -11.42 -10.07
C GLN A 64 9.60 -12.75 -9.55
N TRP A 65 9.56 -12.94 -8.24
CA TRP A 65 8.99 -14.15 -7.64
C TRP A 65 7.50 -14.28 -7.97
N LEU A 66 6.73 -13.21 -7.85
CA LEU A 66 5.31 -13.21 -8.24
C LEU A 66 5.15 -13.60 -9.71
N LYS A 67 5.87 -12.92 -10.63
CA LYS A 67 5.84 -13.20 -12.08
C LYS A 67 6.18 -14.66 -12.36
N SER A 68 7.30 -15.17 -11.80
CA SER A 68 7.79 -16.53 -12.02
C SER A 68 6.88 -17.62 -11.44
N ASN A 69 6.00 -17.26 -10.48
CA ASN A 69 5.03 -18.19 -9.89
C ASN A 69 3.63 -18.03 -10.48
N GLY A 70 3.49 -17.33 -11.60
CA GLY A 70 2.25 -17.24 -12.38
C GLY A 70 1.21 -16.30 -11.75
N TRP A 71 1.63 -15.25 -11.02
CA TRP A 71 0.74 -14.22 -10.54
C TRP A 71 0.44 -13.21 -11.66
N THR A 72 -0.83 -12.82 -11.77
CA THR A 72 -1.29 -11.78 -12.68
C THR A 72 -1.37 -10.45 -11.94
N PHE A 73 -0.71 -9.42 -12.47
CA PHE A 73 -0.71 -8.08 -11.91
C PHE A 73 -1.86 -7.26 -12.47
N VAL A 74 -2.68 -6.69 -11.61
CA VAL A 74 -3.83 -5.86 -11.99
C VAL A 74 -3.81 -4.54 -11.23
N SER A 75 -4.48 -3.51 -11.77
CA SER A 75 -4.77 -2.28 -11.04
C SER A 75 -5.93 -2.49 -10.05
N MET A 76 -6.15 -1.55 -9.15
CA MET A 76 -7.28 -1.65 -8.20
C MET A 76 -8.62 -1.49 -8.90
N SER A 77 -8.73 -0.65 -9.94
CA SER A 77 -9.96 -0.52 -10.71
C SER A 77 -10.30 -1.80 -11.47
N ASP A 78 -9.31 -2.44 -12.09
CA ASP A 78 -9.51 -3.74 -12.76
C ASP A 78 -9.87 -4.82 -11.74
N LEU A 79 -9.14 -4.89 -10.62
CA LEU A 79 -9.42 -5.86 -9.56
C LEU A 79 -10.88 -5.80 -9.09
N VAL A 80 -11.39 -4.59 -8.81
CA VAL A 80 -12.75 -4.42 -8.27
C VAL A 80 -13.81 -4.62 -9.34
N SER A 81 -13.62 -4.09 -10.55
CA SER A 81 -14.57 -4.23 -11.67
C SER A 81 -14.78 -5.69 -12.08
N ASN A 82 -13.74 -6.51 -11.91
CA ASN A 82 -13.75 -7.92 -12.25
C ASN A 82 -13.66 -8.84 -11.02
N TRP A 83 -14.10 -8.37 -9.86
CA TRP A 83 -14.04 -9.14 -8.61
C TRP A 83 -14.67 -10.52 -8.75
N GLY A 84 -13.91 -11.54 -8.37
CA GLY A 84 -14.34 -12.94 -8.47
C GLY A 84 -14.31 -13.55 -9.87
N LYS A 85 -13.90 -12.78 -10.90
CA LYS A 85 -13.75 -13.28 -12.28
C LYS A 85 -12.29 -13.44 -12.70
N HIS A 86 -11.37 -12.91 -11.92
CA HIS A 86 -9.93 -13.06 -12.16
C HIS A 86 -9.50 -14.51 -12.00
N ALA A 87 -8.45 -14.87 -12.72
CA ALA A 87 -7.78 -16.15 -12.52
C ALA A 87 -7.19 -16.27 -11.11
N ASP A 88 -6.94 -17.49 -10.67
CA ASP A 88 -6.18 -17.73 -9.46
C ASP A 88 -4.82 -16.99 -9.52
N LYS A 89 -4.29 -16.61 -8.34
CA LYS A 89 -3.05 -15.84 -8.22
C LYS A 89 -3.10 -14.45 -8.88
N THR A 90 -4.13 -13.69 -8.58
CA THR A 90 -4.22 -12.27 -8.94
C THR A 90 -3.70 -11.40 -7.81
N VAL A 91 -2.91 -10.38 -8.15
CA VAL A 91 -2.30 -9.46 -7.20
C VAL A 91 -2.38 -8.01 -7.68
N ALA A 92 -2.82 -7.11 -6.80
CA ALA A 92 -2.68 -5.68 -6.97
C ALA A 92 -1.51 -5.17 -6.10
N ILE A 93 -0.53 -4.52 -6.72
CA ILE A 93 0.52 -3.79 -6.02
C ILE A 93 0.03 -2.37 -5.79
N THR A 94 0.10 -1.88 -4.55
CA THR A 94 -0.29 -0.51 -4.22
C THR A 94 0.85 0.23 -3.54
N PHE A 95 1.03 1.51 -3.88
CA PHE A 95 1.96 2.43 -3.23
C PHE A 95 1.16 3.55 -2.60
N ASP A 96 1.46 3.88 -1.35
CA ASP A 96 0.84 4.99 -0.65
C ASP A 96 1.80 6.20 -0.60
N ASP A 97 1.27 7.38 -0.35
CA ASP A 97 1.96 8.64 -0.05
C ASP A 97 2.53 9.40 -1.25
N GLY A 98 3.03 8.75 -2.29
CA GLY A 98 3.65 9.41 -3.44
C GLY A 98 5.11 9.81 -3.20
N PHE A 99 5.95 8.90 -2.70
CA PHE A 99 7.40 9.11 -2.60
C PHE A 99 8.07 9.02 -3.97
N GLU A 100 9.12 9.83 -4.20
CA GLU A 100 9.83 9.93 -5.47
C GLU A 100 10.44 8.59 -5.94
N ASP A 101 10.80 7.72 -5.00
CA ASP A 101 11.35 6.41 -5.30
C ASP A 101 10.34 5.45 -5.98
N ASN A 102 9.05 5.78 -5.96
CA ASN A 102 8.04 5.07 -6.74
C ASN A 102 8.25 5.30 -8.25
N PHE A 103 8.76 6.47 -8.66
CA PHE A 103 9.16 6.76 -10.04
C PHE A 103 10.58 6.25 -10.32
N THR A 104 11.55 6.61 -9.49
CA THR A 104 12.97 6.39 -9.80
C THR A 104 13.43 4.96 -9.61
N ALA A 105 12.76 4.19 -8.76
CA ALA A 105 13.13 2.81 -8.45
C ALA A 105 12.00 1.80 -8.77
N ALA A 106 10.76 2.05 -8.33
CA ALA A 106 9.70 1.05 -8.51
C ALA A 106 9.24 0.94 -9.97
N LEU A 107 9.02 2.05 -10.66
CA LEU A 107 8.50 2.05 -12.05
C LEU A 107 9.37 1.23 -13.01
N PRO A 108 10.71 1.39 -13.07
CA PRO A 108 11.55 0.56 -13.92
C PRO A 108 11.43 -0.95 -13.62
N ILE A 109 11.36 -1.32 -12.34
CA ILE A 109 11.21 -2.72 -11.92
C ILE A 109 9.85 -3.29 -12.35
N LEU A 110 8.78 -2.49 -12.24
CA LEU A 110 7.45 -2.86 -12.71
C LEU A 110 7.42 -3.02 -14.23
N ALA A 111 8.06 -2.10 -14.96
CA ALA A 111 8.15 -2.16 -16.42
C ALA A 111 8.86 -3.43 -16.90
N ASP A 112 10.02 -3.78 -16.32
CA ASP A 112 10.78 -5.00 -16.63
C ASP A 112 9.98 -6.28 -16.34
N ALA A 113 9.14 -6.23 -15.32
CA ALA A 113 8.28 -7.35 -14.98
C ALA A 113 6.94 -7.37 -15.72
N GLU A 114 6.63 -6.33 -16.51
CA GLU A 114 5.31 -6.11 -17.12
C GLU A 114 4.18 -6.05 -16.09
N ALA A 115 4.50 -5.59 -14.89
CA ALA A 115 3.58 -5.51 -13.75
C ALA A 115 2.88 -4.15 -13.72
N ASN A 116 1.60 -4.15 -13.35
CA ASN A 116 0.83 -2.95 -13.07
C ASN A 116 0.78 -2.68 -11.56
N ALA A 117 0.58 -1.41 -11.18
CA ALA A 117 0.39 -1.02 -9.80
C ALA A 117 -0.57 0.17 -9.70
N THR A 118 -1.09 0.43 -8.49
CA THR A 118 -1.92 1.60 -8.18
C THR A 118 -1.18 2.50 -7.21
N LEU A 119 -1.09 3.80 -7.54
CA LEU A 119 -0.47 4.83 -6.71
C LEU A 119 -1.57 5.63 -5.99
N TYR A 120 -1.65 5.51 -4.68
CA TYR A 120 -2.48 6.35 -3.82
C TYR A 120 -1.71 7.62 -3.46
N LEU A 121 -1.99 8.69 -4.21
CA LEU A 121 -1.25 9.94 -4.15
C LEU A 121 -1.89 10.92 -3.17
N VAL A 122 -1.06 11.48 -2.28
CA VAL A 122 -1.42 12.68 -1.51
C VAL A 122 -1.27 13.88 -2.44
N ASP A 123 -2.32 14.67 -2.63
CA ASP A 123 -2.26 15.82 -3.55
C ASP A 123 -1.23 16.85 -3.09
N GLN A 124 -1.37 17.39 -1.88
CA GLN A 124 -0.49 18.40 -1.27
C GLN A 124 0.72 17.74 -0.59
N ARG A 125 1.47 16.91 -1.33
CA ARG A 125 2.54 16.09 -0.79
C ARG A 125 3.85 16.83 -0.55
N GLN A 126 4.06 17.98 -1.21
CA GLN A 126 5.29 18.72 -1.10
C GLN A 126 5.40 19.42 0.25
N ASN A 127 6.60 19.40 0.85
CA ASN A 127 6.89 20.06 2.13
C ASN A 127 5.95 19.69 3.29
N ASN A 128 5.36 18.50 3.27
CA ASN A 128 4.40 18.02 4.24
C ASN A 128 4.97 16.86 5.08
N ASP A 129 4.92 16.98 6.41
CA ASP A 129 5.26 15.92 7.37
C ASP A 129 4.02 15.39 8.05
N TRP A 130 3.36 14.44 7.40
CA TRP A 130 2.16 13.82 7.96
C TRP A 130 2.42 12.84 9.11
N SER A 131 3.68 12.46 9.39
CA SER A 131 4.00 11.60 10.54
C SER A 131 3.49 12.18 11.87
N ARG A 132 3.53 13.51 11.99
CA ARG A 132 3.06 14.26 13.16
C ARG A 132 1.53 14.23 13.32
N LYS A 133 0.78 14.07 12.22
CA LYS A 133 -0.68 14.01 12.22
C LYS A 133 -1.19 12.70 12.86
N LYS A 134 -0.40 11.65 12.84
CA LYS A 134 -0.72 10.39 13.53
C LYS A 134 -0.36 10.45 15.01
N LYS A 135 0.85 10.88 15.33
CA LYS A 135 1.37 10.96 16.71
C LYS A 135 2.36 12.12 16.82
N ARG A 136 2.14 13.05 17.73
CA ARG A 136 2.97 14.25 17.89
C ARG A 136 4.46 13.93 18.10
N HIS A 137 4.79 12.84 18.80
CA HIS A 137 6.17 12.43 19.06
C HIS A 137 6.90 11.84 17.83
N HIS A 138 6.22 11.62 16.70
CA HIS A 138 6.83 11.26 15.43
C HIS A 138 7.42 12.48 14.67
N GLY A 139 7.50 13.64 15.30
CA GLY A 139 7.98 14.88 14.72
C GLY A 139 9.49 14.94 14.43
N SER A 140 10.10 13.82 13.99
CA SER A 140 11.51 13.78 13.57
C SER A 140 11.80 14.54 12.28
N GLY A 141 10.77 14.94 11.53
CA GLY A 141 10.89 15.50 10.19
C GLY A 141 11.42 14.49 9.16
N GLU A 142 11.41 13.19 9.47
CA GLU A 142 11.95 12.17 8.55
C GLU A 142 11.14 12.14 7.25
N LEU A 143 9.81 12.05 7.33
CA LEU A 143 8.96 12.00 6.15
C LEU A 143 8.93 13.34 5.39
N LEU A 144 9.17 14.47 6.07
CA LEU A 144 9.34 15.76 5.43
C LEU A 144 10.56 15.79 4.52
N ARG A 145 11.67 15.17 4.95
CA ARG A 145 12.94 15.13 4.19
C ARG A 145 12.97 14.10 3.08
N GLU A 146 12.00 13.18 3.03
CA GLU A 146 11.89 12.24 1.91
C GLU A 146 11.32 12.96 0.68
N SER A 147 11.99 12.82 -0.45
CA SER A 147 11.52 13.40 -1.73
C SER A 147 10.17 12.82 -2.11
N LYS A 148 9.31 13.69 -2.61
CA LYS A 148 7.98 13.33 -3.12
C LYS A 148 7.95 13.45 -4.65
N LEU A 149 7.08 12.70 -5.27
CA LEU A 149 6.83 12.81 -6.71
C LEU A 149 6.49 14.24 -7.11
N SER A 150 7.12 14.77 -8.15
CA SER A 150 6.62 15.95 -8.86
C SER A 150 5.44 15.56 -9.75
N ASP A 151 4.64 16.55 -10.18
CA ASP A 151 3.51 16.28 -11.10
C ASP A 151 4.00 15.75 -12.45
N ALA A 152 5.14 16.25 -12.95
CA ALA A 152 5.75 15.71 -14.17
C ALA A 152 6.17 14.24 -14.05
N GLN A 153 6.65 13.82 -12.88
CA GLN A 153 6.93 12.40 -12.63
C GLN A 153 5.65 11.56 -12.58
N VAL A 154 4.59 12.07 -11.94
CA VAL A 154 3.29 11.38 -11.93
C VAL A 154 2.75 11.22 -13.35
N THR A 155 2.77 12.28 -14.17
CA THR A 155 2.37 12.21 -15.58
C THR A 155 3.17 11.15 -16.33
N SER A 156 4.50 11.13 -16.17
CA SER A 156 5.36 10.10 -16.79
C SER A 156 5.03 8.68 -16.33
N MET A 157 4.61 8.51 -15.05
CA MET A 157 4.18 7.22 -14.53
C MET A 157 2.86 6.77 -15.19
N LEU A 158 1.92 7.69 -15.40
CA LEU A 158 0.66 7.42 -16.09
C LEU A 158 0.90 7.08 -17.56
N ASP A 159 1.74 7.86 -18.25
CA ASP A 159 2.10 7.64 -19.67
C ASP A 159 2.76 6.28 -19.91
N SER A 160 3.41 5.72 -18.89
CA SER A 160 3.99 4.37 -18.97
C SER A 160 2.93 3.26 -19.16
N GLY A 161 1.66 3.54 -18.86
CA GLY A 161 0.56 2.57 -18.85
C GLY A 161 0.68 1.50 -17.76
N ARG A 162 1.61 1.67 -16.80
CA ARG A 162 1.83 0.72 -15.70
C ARG A 162 1.20 1.14 -14.38
N ILE A 163 0.88 2.43 -14.25
CA ILE A 163 0.40 3.00 -12.99
C ILE A 163 -1.02 3.52 -13.18
N GLU A 164 -1.91 3.07 -12.31
CA GLU A 164 -3.21 3.69 -12.06
C GLU A 164 -3.04 4.73 -10.96
N LEU A 165 -3.59 5.92 -11.15
CA LEU A 165 -3.62 6.96 -10.13
C LEU A 165 -4.86 6.81 -9.26
N ALA A 166 -4.68 6.96 -7.94
CA ALA A 166 -5.72 6.89 -6.93
C ALA A 166 -5.49 7.95 -5.84
N SER A 167 -6.48 8.23 -5.02
CA SER A 167 -6.42 9.30 -4.03
C SER A 167 -6.00 8.80 -2.65
N HIS A 168 -5.20 9.64 -1.96
CA HIS A 168 -4.83 9.47 -0.54
C HIS A 168 -5.09 10.76 0.25
N THR A 169 -6.21 11.42 -0.01
CA THR A 169 -6.62 12.74 0.50
C THR A 169 -5.78 13.91 -0.04
N LEU A 170 -6.20 15.13 0.28
CA LEU A 170 -5.45 16.35 -0.09
C LEU A 170 -4.11 16.41 0.66
N SER A 171 -4.13 16.29 1.97
CA SER A 171 -3.00 16.61 2.84
C SER A 171 -2.52 15.45 3.71
N HIS A 172 -2.96 14.21 3.45
CA HIS A 172 -2.76 13.05 4.31
C HIS A 172 -3.32 13.30 5.72
N ALA A 173 -4.56 13.78 5.80
CA ALA A 173 -5.20 14.14 7.07
C ALA A 173 -5.44 12.91 7.96
N ASN A 174 -5.40 13.13 9.28
CA ASN A 174 -5.94 12.16 10.23
C ASN A 174 -7.45 12.40 10.38
N LEU A 175 -8.25 11.62 9.66
CA LEU A 175 -9.70 11.82 9.59
C LEU A 175 -10.38 11.76 10.97
N ALA A 176 -9.86 11.00 11.94
CA ALA A 176 -10.39 10.99 13.30
C ALA A 176 -10.14 12.29 14.09
N GLN A 177 -9.28 13.17 13.60
CA GLN A 177 -8.96 14.46 14.20
C GLN A 177 -9.48 15.64 13.39
N SER A 178 -10.13 15.38 12.27
CA SER A 178 -10.70 16.37 11.36
C SER A 178 -12.19 16.61 11.69
N THR A 179 -12.64 17.84 11.48
CA THR A 179 -14.07 18.19 11.52
C THR A 179 -14.79 17.58 10.32
N THR A 180 -16.11 17.57 10.35
CA THR A 180 -16.95 17.06 9.24
C THR A 180 -16.64 17.75 7.91
N ASP A 181 -16.49 19.09 7.93
CA ASP A 181 -16.21 19.87 6.73
C ASP A 181 -14.79 19.62 6.21
N GLU A 182 -13.79 19.49 7.11
CA GLU A 182 -12.44 19.12 6.73
C GLU A 182 -12.38 17.71 6.11
N LYS A 183 -13.11 16.73 6.66
CA LYS A 183 -13.22 15.39 6.07
C LYS A 183 -13.79 15.44 4.66
N ALA A 184 -14.86 16.19 4.44
CA ALA A 184 -15.45 16.36 3.13
C ALA A 184 -14.46 17.00 2.14
N THR A 185 -13.79 18.07 2.53
CA THR A 185 -12.75 18.72 1.74
C THR A 185 -11.62 17.73 1.39
N GLU A 186 -11.04 17.05 2.38
CA GLU A 186 -9.95 16.10 2.19
C GLU A 186 -10.29 14.95 1.23
N ILE A 187 -11.53 14.46 1.24
CA ILE A 187 -11.97 13.32 0.44
C ILE A 187 -12.48 13.74 -0.94
N VAL A 188 -13.36 14.76 -0.99
CA VAL A 188 -14.02 15.14 -2.25
C VAL A 188 -13.10 15.97 -3.13
N GLU A 189 -12.42 16.98 -2.56
CA GLU A 189 -11.56 17.86 -3.35
C GLU A 189 -10.30 17.13 -3.82
N SER A 190 -9.78 16.14 -3.05
CA SER A 190 -8.64 15.36 -3.52
C SER A 190 -8.93 14.62 -4.83
N LYS A 191 -10.14 14.07 -4.98
CA LYS A 191 -10.57 13.45 -6.24
C LYS A 191 -10.58 14.47 -7.37
N ALA A 192 -11.32 15.56 -7.18
CA ALA A 192 -11.51 16.59 -8.20
C ALA A 192 -10.17 17.23 -8.64
N THR A 193 -9.30 17.52 -7.66
CA THR A 193 -7.98 18.11 -7.93
C THR A 193 -7.06 17.16 -8.71
N LEU A 194 -6.99 15.89 -8.30
CA LEU A 194 -6.18 14.90 -9.00
C LEU A 194 -6.72 14.64 -10.41
N GLU A 195 -8.04 14.54 -10.60
CA GLU A 195 -8.65 14.39 -11.92
C GLU A 195 -8.35 15.60 -12.81
N SER A 196 -8.43 16.81 -12.27
CA SER A 196 -8.13 18.04 -13.01
C SER A 196 -6.64 18.18 -13.37
N ASN A 197 -5.74 17.84 -12.42
CA ASN A 197 -4.30 18.01 -12.61
C ASN A 197 -3.70 17.02 -13.60
N PHE A 198 -4.24 15.81 -13.67
CA PHE A 198 -3.65 14.72 -14.44
C PHE A 198 -4.51 14.22 -15.60
N ASP A 199 -5.69 14.82 -15.83
CA ASP A 199 -6.67 14.37 -16.84
C ASP A 199 -6.88 12.85 -16.82
N HIS A 200 -7.04 12.31 -15.59
CA HIS A 200 -7.12 10.88 -15.35
C HIS A 200 -8.22 10.55 -14.32
N PRO A 201 -9.08 9.54 -14.59
CA PRO A 201 -10.15 9.21 -13.65
C PRO A 201 -9.60 8.63 -12.35
N ILE A 202 -10.10 9.12 -11.22
CA ILE A 202 -9.72 8.67 -9.88
C ILE A 202 -10.85 7.83 -9.28
N SER A 203 -10.69 6.51 -9.32
CA SER A 203 -11.75 5.56 -8.93
C SER A 203 -11.53 4.92 -7.56
N SER A 204 -10.30 4.94 -7.04
CA SER A 204 -9.91 4.26 -5.80
C SER A 204 -9.39 5.24 -4.75
N PHE A 205 -9.62 4.92 -3.47
CA PHE A 205 -9.23 5.74 -2.33
C PHE A 205 -8.44 4.91 -1.29
N ALA A 206 -7.48 5.51 -0.59
CA ALA A 206 -6.84 4.90 0.57
C ALA A 206 -7.01 5.79 1.81
N TYR A 207 -7.47 5.21 2.92
CA TYR A 207 -7.62 5.96 4.18
C TYR A 207 -6.25 6.21 4.82
N PRO A 208 -5.85 7.49 5.06
CA PRO A 208 -4.60 7.81 5.72
C PRO A 208 -4.45 7.09 7.07
N PHE A 209 -3.30 6.48 7.30
CA PHE A 209 -3.00 5.68 8.50
C PHE A 209 -3.90 4.45 8.69
N GLY A 210 -4.88 4.20 7.83
CA GLY A 210 -5.97 3.25 8.06
C GLY A 210 -6.93 3.70 9.16
N ILE A 211 -7.01 5.00 9.43
CA ILE A 211 -7.92 5.59 10.43
C ILE A 211 -9.13 6.18 9.71
N TYR A 212 -10.29 5.63 9.97
CA TYR A 212 -11.56 6.03 9.37
C TYR A 212 -12.75 5.61 10.24
N ASP A 213 -13.92 6.21 10.01
CA ASP A 213 -15.20 5.80 10.59
C ASP A 213 -16.25 5.59 9.48
N GLU A 214 -17.49 5.21 9.86
CA GLU A 214 -18.55 4.95 8.88
C GLU A 214 -18.99 6.22 8.13
N TYR A 215 -18.80 7.39 8.72
CA TYR A 215 -19.06 8.65 8.04
C TYR A 215 -18.04 8.89 6.93
N ASP A 216 -16.76 8.62 7.18
CA ASP A 216 -15.71 8.71 6.16
C ASP A 216 -15.99 7.74 5.00
N VAL A 217 -16.41 6.52 5.30
CA VAL A 217 -16.83 5.55 4.27
C VAL A 217 -17.99 6.08 3.44
N SER A 218 -18.97 6.71 4.08
CA SER A 218 -20.11 7.32 3.37
C SER A 218 -19.69 8.47 2.47
N LEU A 219 -18.75 9.32 2.90
CA LEU A 219 -18.18 10.41 2.10
C LEU A 219 -17.42 9.89 0.89
N VAL A 220 -16.57 8.88 1.07
CA VAL A 220 -15.82 8.22 -0.04
C VAL A 220 -16.79 7.70 -1.09
N ARG A 221 -17.88 7.06 -0.66
CA ARG A 221 -18.93 6.55 -1.55
C ARG A 221 -19.67 7.67 -2.27
N GLN A 222 -20.05 8.73 -1.55
CA GLN A 222 -20.75 9.90 -2.11
C GLN A 222 -19.87 10.71 -3.08
N ALA A 223 -18.56 10.78 -2.84
CA ALA A 223 -17.59 11.40 -3.73
C ALA A 223 -17.41 10.64 -5.06
N GLY A 224 -18.03 9.47 -5.22
CA GLY A 224 -18.02 8.71 -6.46
C GLY A 224 -16.76 7.86 -6.65
N TYR A 225 -16.03 7.52 -5.58
CA TYR A 225 -15.05 6.44 -5.63
C TYR A 225 -15.76 5.10 -5.77
N SER A 226 -15.17 4.16 -6.48
CA SER A 226 -15.71 2.80 -6.64
C SER A 226 -15.23 1.84 -5.56
N ASN A 227 -14.10 2.15 -4.94
CA ASN A 227 -13.52 1.34 -3.87
C ASN A 227 -12.59 2.14 -2.97
N ALA A 228 -12.33 1.57 -1.78
CA ALA A 228 -11.30 2.09 -0.89
C ALA A 228 -10.55 0.96 -0.17
N VAL A 229 -9.28 1.20 0.12
CA VAL A 229 -8.40 0.28 0.83
C VAL A 229 -8.05 0.80 2.21
N THR A 230 -7.84 -0.13 3.13
CA THR A 230 -7.46 0.15 4.52
C THR A 230 -6.03 -0.32 4.81
N THR A 231 -5.58 -0.15 6.05
CA THR A 231 -4.36 -0.79 6.58
C THR A 231 -4.68 -2.05 7.36
N ASP A 232 -5.92 -2.49 7.41
CA ASP A 232 -6.32 -3.73 8.08
C ASP A 232 -5.65 -4.92 7.39
N PRO A 233 -4.95 -5.75 8.17
CA PRO A 233 -4.20 -6.85 7.58
C PRO A 233 -5.14 -7.98 7.18
N GLY A 234 -4.99 -8.49 5.97
CA GLY A 234 -5.76 -9.65 5.54
C GLY A 234 -5.95 -9.76 4.05
N ILE A 235 -6.83 -10.68 3.69
CA ILE A 235 -7.22 -10.99 2.32
C ILE A 235 -8.73 -11.12 2.31
N ASP A 236 -9.40 -10.35 1.46
CA ASP A 236 -10.84 -10.42 1.33
C ASP A 236 -11.26 -11.62 0.50
N GLN A 237 -12.36 -12.25 0.92
CA GLN A 237 -12.93 -13.40 0.23
C GLN A 237 -13.83 -12.93 -0.91
N ILE A 238 -13.96 -13.77 -1.96
CA ILE A 238 -14.71 -13.40 -3.17
C ILE A 238 -16.22 -13.19 -2.91
N GLY A 239 -16.79 -13.75 -1.85
CA GLY A 239 -18.23 -13.79 -1.66
C GLY A 239 -18.91 -12.41 -1.52
N GLN A 240 -18.59 -11.66 -0.49
CA GLN A 240 -19.19 -10.33 -0.22
C GLN A 240 -18.16 -9.39 0.45
N PRO A 241 -17.18 -8.87 -0.29
CA PRO A 241 -16.26 -7.87 0.26
C PRO A 241 -17.01 -6.53 0.45
N ASP A 242 -16.64 -5.79 1.47
CA ASP A 242 -16.94 -4.37 1.49
C ASP A 242 -15.88 -3.64 0.65
N PHE A 243 -16.24 -3.28 -0.58
CA PHE A 243 -15.32 -2.61 -1.50
C PHE A 243 -14.80 -1.27 -0.98
N PHE A 244 -15.40 -0.70 0.06
CA PHE A 244 -14.93 0.52 0.68
C PHE A 244 -14.07 0.30 1.92
N LYS A 245 -13.74 -0.96 2.24
CA LYS A 245 -12.90 -1.37 3.37
C LYS A 245 -11.98 -2.54 3.03
N LEU A 246 -11.46 -2.58 1.80
CA LEU A 246 -10.61 -3.67 1.34
C LEU A 246 -9.33 -3.77 2.18
N LYS A 247 -9.02 -4.99 2.59
CA LYS A 247 -7.84 -5.32 3.38
C LYS A 247 -6.60 -5.40 2.53
N ARG A 248 -5.47 -5.07 3.11
CA ARG A 248 -4.17 -5.16 2.42
C ARG A 248 -3.15 -5.98 3.19
N ILE A 249 -2.23 -6.58 2.46
CA ILE A 249 -1.03 -7.22 2.99
C ILE A 249 0.08 -6.16 3.03
N LYS A 250 0.44 -5.71 4.23
CA LYS A 250 1.54 -4.75 4.40
C LYS A 250 2.87 -5.44 4.09
N VAL A 251 3.63 -4.90 3.15
CA VAL A 251 5.01 -5.33 2.87
C VAL A 251 5.99 -4.41 3.62
N SER A 252 6.83 -5.01 4.45
CA SER A 252 7.75 -4.25 5.30
C SER A 252 9.20 -4.42 4.85
N GLY A 253 9.96 -3.33 4.82
CA GLY A 253 11.40 -3.36 4.56
C GLY A 253 12.23 -4.09 5.64
N LYS A 254 11.58 -4.56 6.72
CA LYS A 254 12.22 -5.40 7.75
C LYS A 254 12.13 -6.89 7.43
N GLU A 255 11.46 -7.26 6.35
CA GLU A 255 11.15 -8.64 5.99
C GLU A 255 11.93 -9.07 4.75
N GLY A 256 12.47 -10.28 4.79
CA GLY A 256 13.13 -10.90 3.64
C GLY A 256 12.11 -11.57 2.68
N LEU A 257 12.59 -11.99 1.52
CA LEU A 257 11.79 -12.67 0.48
C LEU A 257 11.08 -13.93 1.03
N TRP A 258 11.69 -14.64 1.95
CA TRP A 258 11.11 -15.83 2.58
C TRP A 258 9.82 -15.49 3.36
N ALA A 259 9.84 -14.42 4.16
CA ALA A 259 8.66 -13.97 4.88
C ALA A 259 7.55 -13.45 3.93
N PHE A 260 7.95 -12.83 2.82
CA PHE A 260 7.03 -12.39 1.76
C PHE A 260 6.28 -13.56 1.12
N ARG A 261 6.99 -14.67 0.82
CA ARG A 261 6.41 -15.87 0.20
C ARG A 261 5.38 -16.60 1.07
N LEU A 262 5.40 -16.38 2.38
CA LEU A 262 4.50 -17.02 3.34
C LEU A 262 3.18 -16.23 3.54
N ARG A 263 2.94 -15.15 2.79
CA ARG A 263 1.77 -14.29 2.83
C ARG A 263 0.89 -14.55 1.62
#